data_96a8f83e19069baf9c84427c79dbef49
#
_entry.id   96a8f83e19069baf9c84427c79dbef49
#
_cell.length_a   1.000
_cell.length_b   1.000
_cell.length_c   1.000
_cell.angle_alpha   90.00
_cell.angle_beta   90.00
_cell.angle_gamma   90.00
#
_symmetry.space_group_name_H-M   'P 1'
#
loop_
_entity.id
_entity.type
_entity.pdbx_description
1 polymer ?
#
loop_
_entity_poly.entity_id
_entity_poly.type
_entity_poly.pdbx_seq_one_letter_code
_entity_poly.pdbx_strand_id
1 'polypeptide(L)'
;GEEIGGTVHKAPAAEAGYVASLHAAVDVLYEQGPALYLLLGGDGLASYVASRLVQTGAARPRILGIAGGTANVGPIIALTMDELESLTLDKISFVCCDALEARNGARFLALGFNDLVLGNTLLSTINGQALTIDALRLAREGVKAPAVPLGGISKDLRVIKNGMEVTGGLASPAQAVLSTLQQDDTYGRAVMGALCMAAGDRHTAALTLLDAPVVSFESRPEGKTAFMTASQLLFRSGDELSLRGLFPEVCLAADGNPFPLENGSLSVRLVEDAVMVYERR
;
A
#
# COMPACT_ATOMS: atom_id res chain seq x y z
N GLY A 1 4.05 -36.25 9.51
CA GLY A 1 3.97 -35.21 8.48
C GLY A 1 4.88 -35.60 7.34
N GLU A 2 4.37 -35.60 6.11
CA GLU A 2 5.22 -35.78 4.93
C GLU A 2 6.20 -34.59 4.88
N GLU A 3 7.49 -34.87 4.75
CA GLU A 3 8.50 -33.84 4.54
C GLU A 3 8.23 -33.16 3.20
N ILE A 4 8.04 -31.84 3.21
CA ILE A 4 8.01 -31.06 1.97
C ILE A 4 9.43 -31.09 1.41
N GLY A 5 9.62 -31.86 0.33
CA GLY A 5 10.89 -31.91 -0.40
C GLY A 5 11.20 -30.52 -0.96
N GLY A 6 12.38 -29.97 -0.63
CA GLY A 6 12.80 -28.68 -1.13
C GLY A 6 14.19 -28.28 -0.66
N THR A 7 14.76 -27.26 -1.27
CA THR A 7 16.02 -26.66 -0.85
C THR A 7 15.74 -25.50 0.10
N VAL A 8 16.34 -25.53 1.28
CA VAL A 8 16.27 -24.42 2.22
C VAL A 8 17.40 -23.45 1.94
N HIS A 9 17.07 -22.24 1.50
CA HIS A 9 18.02 -21.15 1.36
C HIS A 9 17.93 -20.25 2.60
N LYS A 10 19.02 -20.10 3.31
CA LYS A 10 19.10 -19.22 4.46
C LYS A 10 19.56 -17.85 4.01
N ALA A 11 18.70 -16.86 4.11
CA ALA A 11 19.11 -15.47 3.90
C ALA A 11 20.07 -15.03 5.02
N PRO A 12 21.08 -14.20 4.72
CA PRO A 12 21.91 -13.60 5.74
C PRO A 12 21.07 -12.76 6.69
N ALA A 13 21.30 -12.89 7.99
CA ALA A 13 20.67 -11.99 8.96
C ALA A 13 21.23 -10.58 8.73
N ALA A 14 20.37 -9.63 8.42
CA ALA A 14 20.77 -8.24 8.29
C ALA A 14 20.73 -7.58 9.67
N GLU A 15 21.86 -6.99 10.10
CA GLU A 15 21.95 -6.20 11.34
C GLU A 15 21.02 -4.97 11.31
N ALA A 16 20.63 -4.53 10.11
CA ALA A 16 19.82 -3.34 9.86
C ALA A 16 18.29 -3.53 10.07
N GLY A 17 17.84 -4.65 10.68
CA GLY A 17 16.45 -4.85 11.08
C GLY A 17 15.60 -5.66 10.09
N TYR A 18 14.28 -5.74 10.39
CA TYR A 18 13.33 -6.63 9.71
C TYR A 18 13.25 -6.42 8.19
N VAL A 19 13.10 -5.17 7.73
CA VAL A 19 12.93 -4.87 6.31
C VAL A 19 14.19 -5.25 5.50
N ALA A 20 15.38 -4.96 6.05
CA ALA A 20 16.64 -5.33 5.41
C ALA A 20 16.82 -6.86 5.33
N SER A 21 16.46 -7.58 6.38
CA SER A 21 16.47 -9.05 6.38
C SER A 21 15.49 -9.63 5.36
N LEU A 22 14.32 -9.02 5.25
CA LEU A 22 13.31 -9.42 4.26
C LEU A 22 13.82 -9.18 2.81
N HIS A 23 14.42 -8.01 2.54
CA HIS A 23 15.01 -7.72 1.24
C HIS A 23 16.12 -8.72 0.89
N ALA A 24 17.00 -9.03 1.83
CA ALA A 24 18.05 -10.04 1.61
C ALA A 24 17.46 -11.43 1.30
N ALA A 25 16.36 -11.80 1.95
CA ALA A 25 15.66 -13.06 1.64
C ALA A 25 15.05 -13.04 0.23
N VAL A 26 14.44 -11.93 -0.17
CA VAL A 26 13.88 -11.77 -1.52
C VAL A 26 14.98 -11.82 -2.58
N ASP A 27 16.14 -11.21 -2.35
CA ASP A 27 17.26 -11.22 -3.27
C ASP A 27 17.77 -12.66 -3.49
N VAL A 28 17.94 -13.44 -2.41
CA VAL A 28 18.31 -14.86 -2.49
C VAL A 28 17.29 -15.67 -3.30
N LEU A 29 16.00 -15.45 -3.08
CA LEU A 29 14.94 -16.13 -3.83
C LEU A 29 14.93 -15.70 -5.29
N TYR A 30 15.13 -14.41 -5.58
CA TYR A 30 15.17 -13.89 -6.94
C TYR A 30 16.31 -14.52 -7.77
N GLU A 31 17.49 -14.69 -7.17
CA GLU A 31 18.65 -15.34 -7.80
C GLU A 31 18.38 -16.80 -8.21
N GLN A 32 17.45 -17.47 -7.51
CA GLN A 32 17.04 -18.84 -7.88
C GLN A 32 16.08 -18.88 -9.08
N GLY A 33 15.55 -17.74 -9.53
CA GLY A 33 14.64 -17.62 -10.68
C GLY A 33 13.35 -18.43 -10.55
N PRO A 34 12.60 -18.36 -9.41
CA PRO A 34 11.41 -19.17 -9.24
C PRO A 34 10.32 -18.75 -10.21
N ALA A 35 9.53 -19.72 -10.67
CA ALA A 35 8.37 -19.46 -11.52
C ALA A 35 7.19 -18.82 -10.76
N LEU A 36 7.15 -18.98 -9.43
CA LEU A 36 6.10 -18.51 -8.53
C LEU A 36 6.69 -18.20 -7.15
N TYR A 37 6.34 -17.04 -6.60
CA TYR A 37 6.60 -16.66 -5.20
C TYR A 37 5.35 -16.94 -4.36
N LEU A 38 5.48 -17.80 -3.36
CA LEU A 38 4.43 -18.08 -2.38
C LEU A 38 4.71 -17.27 -1.11
N LEU A 39 3.76 -16.44 -0.70
CA LEU A 39 3.87 -15.59 0.48
C LEU A 39 2.82 -15.98 1.52
N LEU A 40 3.26 -16.20 2.76
CA LEU A 40 2.38 -16.37 3.91
C LEU A 40 2.49 -15.13 4.79
N GLY A 41 1.45 -14.30 4.81
CA GLY A 41 1.47 -13.05 5.57
C GLY A 41 0.31 -12.12 5.23
N GLY A 42 0.48 -10.83 5.50
CA GLY A 42 -0.49 -9.77 5.18
C GLY A 42 0.00 -8.86 4.05
N ASP A 43 -0.84 -7.87 3.72
CA ASP A 43 -0.60 -6.91 2.64
C ASP A 43 0.76 -6.20 2.77
N GLY A 44 1.14 -5.82 3.99
CA GLY A 44 2.43 -5.15 4.21
C GLY A 44 3.63 -6.02 3.85
N LEU A 45 3.63 -7.32 4.18
CA LEU A 45 4.68 -8.25 3.74
C LEU A 45 4.68 -8.37 2.21
N ALA A 46 3.50 -8.56 1.63
CA ALA A 46 3.34 -8.72 0.19
C ALA A 46 3.85 -7.49 -0.58
N SER A 47 3.52 -6.29 -0.11
CA SER A 47 3.99 -5.03 -0.67
C SER A 47 5.51 -4.89 -0.62
N TYR A 48 6.16 -5.21 0.51
CA TYR A 48 7.63 -5.20 0.61
C TYR A 48 8.29 -6.17 -0.36
N VAL A 49 7.79 -7.41 -0.43
CA VAL A 49 8.34 -8.45 -1.33
C VAL A 49 8.16 -8.05 -2.79
N ALA A 50 6.95 -7.65 -3.18
CA ALA A 50 6.65 -7.22 -4.54
C ALA A 50 7.47 -5.99 -4.95
N SER A 51 7.58 -4.98 -4.06
CA SER A 51 8.42 -3.80 -4.27
C SER A 51 9.88 -4.19 -4.51
N ARG A 52 10.43 -5.10 -3.70
CA ARG A 52 11.82 -5.55 -3.86
C ARG A 52 12.03 -6.33 -5.15
N LEU A 53 11.14 -7.24 -5.50
CA LEU A 53 11.20 -8.00 -6.76
C LEU A 53 11.20 -7.07 -7.98
N VAL A 54 10.32 -6.07 -8.01
CA VAL A 54 10.29 -5.08 -9.11
C VAL A 54 11.59 -4.26 -9.14
N GLN A 55 12.12 -3.84 -7.99
CA GLN A 55 13.40 -3.12 -7.91
C GLN A 55 14.60 -3.95 -8.39
N THR A 56 14.61 -5.25 -8.16
CA THR A 56 15.67 -6.15 -8.65
C THR A 56 15.57 -6.43 -10.16
N GLY A 57 14.51 -5.95 -10.80
CA GLY A 57 14.31 -6.13 -12.26
C GLY A 57 13.49 -7.35 -12.62
N ALA A 58 12.78 -7.97 -11.66
CA ALA A 58 11.85 -9.05 -11.97
C ALA A 58 10.73 -8.54 -12.89
N ALA A 59 10.65 -9.12 -14.09
CA ALA A 59 9.61 -8.76 -15.03
C ALA A 59 8.30 -9.49 -14.66
N ARG A 60 7.32 -8.75 -14.12
CA ARG A 60 5.98 -9.26 -13.76
C ARG A 60 6.05 -10.54 -12.91
N PRO A 61 6.66 -10.50 -11.70
CA PRO A 61 6.78 -11.69 -10.86
C PRO A 61 5.39 -12.23 -10.52
N ARG A 62 5.22 -13.55 -10.58
CA ARG A 62 4.00 -14.22 -10.16
C ARG A 62 4.02 -14.39 -8.64
N ILE A 63 3.01 -13.86 -7.96
CA ILE A 63 2.92 -13.89 -6.51
C ILE A 63 1.56 -14.49 -6.10
N LEU A 64 1.61 -15.49 -5.24
CA LEU A 64 0.45 -16.08 -4.59
C LEU A 64 0.53 -15.81 -3.10
N GLY A 65 -0.30 -14.90 -2.63
CA GLY A 65 -0.36 -14.52 -1.22
C GLY A 65 -1.43 -15.30 -0.47
N ILE A 66 -1.05 -15.85 0.68
CA ILE A 66 -1.90 -16.57 1.62
C ILE A 66 -2.09 -15.72 2.87
N ALA A 67 -3.32 -15.54 3.29
CA ALA A 67 -3.71 -14.72 4.42
C ALA A 67 -3.08 -15.22 5.73
N GLY A 68 -2.25 -14.39 6.32
CA GLY A 68 -1.63 -14.57 7.64
C GLY A 68 -1.52 -13.26 8.40
N GLY A 69 -2.02 -12.17 7.83
CA GLY A 69 -2.03 -10.82 8.42
C GLY A 69 -3.36 -10.47 9.08
N THR A 70 -3.44 -9.24 9.60
CA THR A 70 -4.63 -8.75 10.34
C THR A 70 -5.76 -8.32 9.43
N ALA A 71 -5.49 -7.70 8.29
CA ALA A 71 -6.52 -7.12 7.41
C ALA A 71 -6.68 -7.93 6.11
N ASN A 72 -5.62 -8.21 5.37
CA ASN A 72 -5.62 -8.99 4.11
C ASN A 72 -6.65 -8.46 3.10
N VAL A 73 -6.58 -7.17 2.81
CA VAL A 73 -7.55 -6.43 1.97
C VAL A 73 -6.99 -6.04 0.59
N GLY A 74 -5.73 -6.34 0.34
CA GLY A 74 -5.06 -6.03 -0.92
C GLY A 74 -5.18 -7.14 -1.97
N PRO A 75 -4.83 -6.85 -3.21
CA PRO A 75 -5.01 -7.79 -4.33
C PRO A 75 -4.03 -8.97 -4.32
N ILE A 76 -2.89 -8.87 -3.62
CA ILE A 76 -1.87 -9.92 -3.61
C ILE A 76 -2.24 -11.06 -2.66
N ILE A 77 -2.87 -10.74 -1.51
CA ILE A 77 -3.31 -11.74 -0.53
C ILE A 77 -4.67 -12.31 -0.98
N ALA A 78 -4.61 -13.37 -1.76
CA ALA A 78 -5.76 -13.86 -2.48
C ALA A 78 -6.37 -15.14 -1.89
N LEU A 79 -5.67 -15.88 -1.04
CA LEU A 79 -6.12 -17.13 -0.46
C LEU A 79 -6.09 -17.10 1.06
N THR A 80 -7.01 -17.83 1.67
CA THR A 80 -6.94 -18.24 3.07
C THR A 80 -6.22 -19.60 3.19
N MET A 81 -5.87 -20.01 4.42
CA MET A 81 -5.26 -21.33 4.64
C MET A 81 -6.22 -22.47 4.26
N ASP A 82 -7.52 -22.29 4.52
CA ASP A 82 -8.54 -23.30 4.20
C ASP A 82 -8.71 -23.48 2.68
N GLU A 83 -8.66 -22.38 1.93
CA GLU A 83 -8.72 -22.41 0.46
C GLU A 83 -7.49 -23.09 -0.16
N LEU A 84 -6.31 -22.94 0.47
CA LEU A 84 -5.08 -23.57 0.02
C LEU A 84 -5.17 -25.10 -0.01
N GLU A 85 -5.84 -25.71 0.95
CA GLU A 85 -6.00 -27.17 1.01
C GLU A 85 -6.76 -27.75 -0.19
N SER A 86 -7.65 -26.96 -0.79
CA SER A 86 -8.43 -27.33 -1.97
C SER A 86 -7.82 -26.89 -3.31
N LEU A 87 -6.72 -26.13 -3.26
CA LEU A 87 -6.09 -25.59 -4.45
C LEU A 87 -5.28 -26.66 -5.19
N THR A 88 -5.55 -26.79 -6.48
CA THR A 88 -4.75 -27.65 -7.37
C THR A 88 -4.05 -26.79 -8.42
N LEU A 89 -2.85 -27.19 -8.83
CA LEU A 89 -2.00 -26.40 -9.73
C LEU A 89 -2.66 -26.08 -11.07
N ASP A 90 -3.53 -26.96 -11.57
CA ASP A 90 -4.29 -26.77 -12.80
C ASP A 90 -5.38 -25.70 -12.71
N LYS A 91 -5.75 -25.31 -11.50
CA LYS A 91 -6.73 -24.25 -11.22
C LYS A 91 -6.12 -22.89 -10.94
N ILE A 92 -4.79 -22.81 -10.90
CA ILE A 92 -4.10 -21.54 -10.65
C ILE A 92 -4.04 -20.73 -11.94
N SER A 93 -4.76 -19.61 -11.97
CA SER A 93 -4.64 -18.57 -13.01
C SER A 93 -4.11 -17.28 -12.41
N PHE A 94 -3.42 -16.49 -13.23
CA PHE A 94 -2.84 -15.23 -12.82
C PHE A 94 -3.32 -14.10 -13.71
N VAL A 95 -3.60 -12.96 -13.09
CA VAL A 95 -3.90 -11.71 -13.78
C VAL A 95 -2.85 -10.67 -13.44
N CYS A 96 -2.62 -9.75 -14.37
CA CYS A 96 -1.74 -8.62 -14.12
C CYS A 96 -2.36 -7.67 -13.11
N CYS A 97 -1.55 -7.14 -12.21
CA CYS A 97 -1.93 -6.19 -11.18
C CYS A 97 -1.07 -4.93 -11.29
N ASP A 98 -1.74 -3.79 -11.39
CA ASP A 98 -1.12 -2.47 -11.36
C ASP A 98 -0.69 -2.10 -9.93
N ALA A 99 0.26 -1.19 -9.82
CA ALA A 99 0.70 -0.65 -8.54
C ALA A 99 0.90 0.86 -8.62
N LEU A 100 0.87 1.52 -7.48
CA LEU A 100 1.28 2.91 -7.32
C LEU A 100 2.73 2.96 -6.84
N GLU A 101 3.63 3.50 -7.65
CA GLU A 101 5.00 3.77 -7.23
C GLU A 101 5.05 5.09 -6.48
N ALA A 102 5.54 5.04 -5.25
CA ALA A 102 5.74 6.20 -4.38
C ALA A 102 7.23 6.55 -4.29
N ARG A 103 7.55 7.84 -4.46
CA ARG A 103 8.90 8.40 -4.33
C ARG A 103 8.92 9.65 -3.47
N ASN A 104 9.98 9.83 -2.72
CA ASN A 104 10.30 11.09 -2.06
C ASN A 104 11.58 11.68 -2.69
N GLY A 105 11.42 12.65 -3.58
CA GLY A 105 12.49 13.07 -4.48
C GLY A 105 12.95 11.93 -5.39
N ALA A 106 14.26 11.68 -5.44
CA ALA A 106 14.82 10.56 -6.21
C ALA A 106 14.69 9.21 -5.50
N ARG A 107 14.38 9.20 -4.19
CA ARG A 107 14.30 8.00 -3.37
C ARG A 107 13.00 7.25 -3.66
N PHE A 108 13.11 6.00 -4.13
CA PHE A 108 11.99 5.06 -4.14
C PHE A 108 11.60 4.71 -2.70
N LEU A 109 10.30 4.73 -2.41
CA LEU A 109 9.75 4.33 -1.11
C LEU A 109 9.14 2.94 -1.17
N ALA A 110 8.10 2.77 -1.98
CA ALA A 110 7.34 1.54 -2.08
C ALA A 110 6.50 1.46 -3.37
N LEU A 111 5.99 0.27 -3.64
CA LEU A 111 4.79 0.06 -4.44
C LEU A 111 3.59 -0.14 -3.50
N GLY A 112 2.48 0.55 -3.76
CA GLY A 112 1.20 0.31 -3.11
C GLY A 112 0.29 -0.44 -4.08
N PHE A 113 -0.25 -1.55 -3.65
CA PHE A 113 -1.17 -2.39 -4.43
C PHE A 113 -2.61 -2.22 -4.00
N ASN A 114 -2.85 -2.01 -2.69
CA ASN A 114 -4.15 -1.68 -2.15
C ASN A 114 -4.33 -0.15 -2.06
N ASP A 115 -3.48 0.52 -1.29
CA ASP A 115 -3.53 1.96 -1.10
C ASP A 115 -2.19 2.59 -0.74
N LEU A 116 -2.14 3.91 -0.96
CA LEU A 116 -1.14 4.82 -0.41
C LEU A 116 -1.90 5.86 0.42
N VAL A 117 -1.66 5.90 1.72
CA VAL A 117 -2.33 6.82 2.64
C VAL A 117 -1.35 7.84 3.20
N LEU A 118 -1.68 9.12 3.08
CA LEU A 118 -0.93 10.21 3.73
C LEU A 118 -1.64 10.62 5.02
N GLY A 119 -0.92 10.50 6.13
CA GLY A 119 -1.37 10.84 7.48
C GLY A 119 -0.22 10.67 8.46
N ASN A 120 -0.51 10.72 9.76
CA ASN A 120 0.46 10.43 10.81
C ASN A 120 0.21 9.08 11.50
N THR A 121 -0.82 8.35 11.09
CA THR A 121 -1.29 7.16 11.79
C THR A 121 -1.41 5.95 10.86
N LEU A 122 -1.35 4.76 11.47
CA LEU A 122 -1.59 3.47 10.84
C LEU A 122 -2.62 2.68 11.64
N LEU A 123 -3.35 1.81 10.97
CA LEU A 123 -4.16 0.78 11.61
C LEU A 123 -3.28 -0.41 11.99
N SER A 124 -3.37 -0.84 13.24
CA SER A 124 -2.58 -1.98 13.73
C SER A 124 -3.34 -2.75 14.81
N THR A 125 -2.88 -3.95 15.09
CA THR A 125 -3.34 -4.76 16.21
C THR A 125 -2.25 -4.85 17.26
N ILE A 126 -2.58 -4.52 18.52
CA ILE A 126 -1.73 -4.67 19.69
C ILE A 126 -2.50 -5.51 20.71
N ASN A 127 -1.94 -6.62 21.16
CA ASN A 127 -2.57 -7.53 22.13
C ASN A 127 -4.02 -7.93 21.75
N GLY A 128 -4.26 -8.17 20.46
CA GLY A 128 -5.58 -8.54 19.95
C GLY A 128 -6.57 -7.39 19.78
N GLN A 129 -6.20 -6.15 20.13
CA GLN A 129 -7.03 -4.97 19.95
C GLN A 129 -6.60 -4.17 18.72
N ALA A 130 -7.57 -3.79 17.89
CA ALA A 130 -7.36 -2.91 16.77
C ALA A 130 -7.18 -1.47 17.28
N LEU A 131 -6.08 -0.83 16.92
CA LEU A 131 -5.70 0.49 17.37
C LEU A 131 -5.13 1.34 16.24
N THR A 132 -5.34 2.64 16.33
CA THR A 132 -4.63 3.65 15.54
C THR A 132 -3.28 3.94 16.21
N ILE A 133 -2.18 3.75 15.50
CA ILE A 133 -0.82 3.91 16.02
C ILE A 133 -0.05 4.99 15.26
N ASP A 134 0.99 5.51 15.92
CA ASP A 134 1.90 6.52 15.36
C ASP A 134 2.78 5.90 14.25
N ALA A 135 2.57 6.37 13.02
CA ALA A 135 3.27 5.90 11.84
C ALA A 135 4.76 6.26 11.85
N LEU A 136 5.11 7.50 12.27
CA LEU A 136 6.50 7.95 12.30
C LEU A 136 7.30 7.24 13.40
N ARG A 137 6.69 7.04 14.55
CA ARG A 137 7.33 6.34 15.67
C ARG A 137 7.57 4.87 15.32
N LEU A 138 6.59 4.23 14.67
CA LEU A 138 6.80 2.88 14.15
C LEU A 138 7.94 2.83 13.13
N ALA A 139 7.97 3.77 12.18
CA ALA A 139 8.98 3.80 11.13
C ALA A 139 10.40 4.06 11.65
N ARG A 140 10.56 4.93 12.66
CA ARG A 140 11.87 5.37 13.16
C ARG A 140 12.40 4.50 14.30
N GLU A 141 11.51 4.06 15.18
CA GLU A 141 11.87 3.39 16.44
C GLU A 141 11.44 1.92 16.48
N GLY A 142 10.61 1.47 15.52
CA GLY A 142 10.00 0.13 15.54
C GLY A 142 8.95 -0.05 16.66
N VAL A 143 8.48 1.05 17.28
CA VAL A 143 7.58 1.02 18.42
C VAL A 143 6.15 1.31 18.00
N LYS A 144 5.22 0.40 18.33
CA LYS A 144 3.78 0.61 18.18
C LYS A 144 3.24 1.38 19.40
N ALA A 145 2.90 2.64 19.20
CA ALA A 145 2.29 3.50 20.24
C ALA A 145 0.96 4.06 19.71
N PRO A 146 -0.09 4.12 20.54
CA PRO A 146 -1.34 4.77 20.16
C PRO A 146 -1.12 6.23 19.73
N ALA A 147 -1.85 6.67 18.72
CA ALA A 147 -1.82 8.04 18.23
C ALA A 147 -3.18 8.50 17.76
N VAL A 148 -3.37 9.82 17.78
CA VAL A 148 -4.56 10.49 17.25
C VAL A 148 -4.23 11.03 15.87
N PRO A 149 -5.11 10.88 14.85
CA PRO A 149 -4.93 11.50 13.56
C PRO A 149 -4.71 13.01 13.65
N LEU A 150 -3.84 13.55 12.80
CA LEU A 150 -3.70 15.00 12.65
C LEU A 150 -5.02 15.62 12.17
N GLY A 151 -5.29 16.84 12.59
CA GLY A 151 -6.41 17.62 12.06
C GLY A 151 -6.22 18.07 10.61
N GLY A 152 -5.02 17.87 10.05
CA GLY A 152 -4.67 18.15 8.65
C GLY A 152 -3.28 17.63 8.31
N ILE A 153 -3.06 17.30 7.03
CA ILE A 153 -1.75 16.88 6.52
C ILE A 153 -0.95 18.04 5.89
N SER A 154 -1.62 19.18 5.66
CA SER A 154 -1.04 20.38 5.08
C SER A 154 -1.92 21.58 5.40
N LYS A 155 -1.36 22.80 5.36
CA LYS A 155 -2.12 24.06 5.36
C LYS A 155 -2.42 24.56 3.95
N ASP A 156 -1.55 24.20 3.01
CA ASP A 156 -1.63 24.65 1.62
C ASP A 156 -1.06 23.54 0.73
N LEU A 157 -1.86 22.50 0.56
CA LEU A 157 -1.48 21.35 -0.26
C LEU A 157 -1.48 21.75 -1.74
N ARG A 158 -0.33 21.58 -2.37
CA ARG A 158 -0.20 21.75 -3.81
C ARG A 158 -0.15 20.37 -4.48
N VAL A 159 -1.12 20.13 -5.35
CA VAL A 159 -1.16 18.93 -6.20
C VAL A 159 -0.70 19.32 -7.60
N ILE A 160 0.33 18.68 -8.10
CA ILE A 160 0.92 18.95 -9.40
C ILE A 160 0.77 17.67 -10.24
N LYS A 161 0.14 17.77 -11.41
CA LYS A 161 0.02 16.68 -12.37
C LYS A 161 0.78 17.03 -13.65
N ASN A 162 1.75 16.23 -14.02
CA ASN A 162 2.59 16.45 -15.22
C ASN A 162 3.23 17.85 -15.26
N GLY A 163 3.73 18.32 -14.11
CA GLY A 163 4.36 19.63 -13.98
C GLY A 163 3.39 20.82 -13.86
N MET A 164 2.09 20.62 -14.00
CA MET A 164 1.07 21.67 -13.88
C MET A 164 0.31 21.55 -12.56
N GLU A 165 0.11 22.67 -11.87
CA GLU A 165 -0.65 22.69 -10.62
C GLU A 165 -2.16 22.49 -10.90
N VAL A 166 -2.75 21.54 -10.19
CA VAL A 166 -4.18 21.24 -10.25
C VAL A 166 -4.91 22.07 -9.20
N THR A 167 -5.86 22.87 -9.62
CA THR A 167 -6.67 23.73 -8.76
C THR A 167 -8.05 23.11 -8.47
N GLY A 168 -8.70 23.55 -7.39
CA GLY A 168 -10.08 23.16 -7.04
C GLY A 168 -10.20 21.97 -6.08
N GLY A 169 -9.08 21.40 -5.60
CA GLY A 169 -9.09 20.41 -4.53
C GLY A 169 -9.14 21.04 -3.13
N LEU A 170 -9.22 20.19 -2.10
CA LEU A 170 -9.07 20.61 -0.70
C LEU A 170 -7.65 21.09 -0.44
N ALA A 171 -7.48 22.36 -0.06
CA ALA A 171 -6.18 22.95 0.25
C ALA A 171 -5.59 22.43 1.58
N SER A 172 -6.44 22.11 2.54
CA SER A 172 -6.07 21.65 3.88
C SER A 172 -6.75 20.33 4.23
N PRO A 173 -6.43 19.23 3.52
CA PRO A 173 -7.03 17.93 3.79
C PRO A 173 -6.53 17.34 5.12
N ALA A 174 -7.41 16.59 5.81
CA ALA A 174 -7.04 15.80 6.97
C ALA A 174 -6.31 14.51 6.58
N GLN A 175 -6.64 13.96 5.43
CA GLN A 175 -6.02 12.74 4.89
C GLN A 175 -6.04 12.77 3.37
N ALA A 176 -5.07 12.11 2.75
CA ALA A 176 -5.09 11.79 1.33
C ALA A 176 -4.93 10.28 1.13
N VAL A 177 -5.73 9.72 0.24
CA VAL A 177 -5.68 8.31 -0.13
C VAL A 177 -5.54 8.19 -1.63
N LEU A 178 -4.58 7.37 -2.07
CA LEU A 178 -4.41 7.02 -3.47
C LEU A 178 -4.59 5.52 -3.64
N SER A 179 -5.29 5.10 -4.68
CA SER A 179 -5.47 3.68 -5.02
C SER A 179 -5.59 3.50 -6.53
N THR A 180 -5.21 2.32 -7.00
CA THR A 180 -5.56 1.88 -8.36
C THR A 180 -7.07 1.62 -8.43
N LEU A 181 -7.65 1.68 -9.63
CA LEU A 181 -9.07 1.40 -9.86
C LEU A 181 -9.30 0.03 -10.53
N GLN A 182 -8.24 -0.74 -10.66
CA GLN A 182 -8.28 -2.02 -11.36
C GLN A 182 -9.06 -3.10 -10.62
N GLN A 183 -9.02 -3.08 -9.27
CA GLN A 183 -9.60 -4.13 -8.43
C GLN A 183 -10.73 -3.56 -7.56
N ASP A 184 -11.94 -4.09 -7.74
CA ASP A 184 -13.13 -3.55 -7.09
C ASP A 184 -13.27 -3.95 -5.62
N ASP A 185 -12.61 -5.01 -5.20
CA ASP A 185 -12.72 -5.62 -3.87
C ASP A 185 -11.63 -5.19 -2.87
N THR A 186 -10.72 -4.28 -3.27
CA THR A 186 -9.70 -3.76 -2.37
C THR A 186 -10.25 -2.65 -1.45
N TYR A 187 -9.67 -2.52 -0.26
CA TYR A 187 -10.06 -1.48 0.69
C TYR A 187 -9.82 -0.07 0.14
N GLY A 188 -8.67 0.17 -0.49
CA GLY A 188 -8.39 1.45 -1.15
C GLY A 188 -9.44 1.79 -2.20
N ARG A 189 -9.86 0.81 -2.98
CA ARG A 189 -10.94 0.97 -3.95
C ARG A 189 -12.28 1.28 -3.30
N ALA A 190 -12.61 0.66 -2.17
CA ALA A 190 -13.82 0.97 -1.43
C ALA A 190 -13.86 2.41 -0.93
N VAL A 191 -12.74 2.95 -0.46
CA VAL A 191 -12.62 4.38 -0.07
C VAL A 191 -12.84 5.30 -1.27
N MET A 192 -12.35 4.92 -2.46
CA MET A 192 -12.51 5.67 -3.70
C MET A 192 -13.89 5.51 -4.32
N GLY A 193 -14.55 4.37 -4.10
CA GLY A 193 -15.66 3.87 -4.89
C GLY A 193 -16.88 4.79 -4.95
N ALA A 194 -17.19 5.49 -3.86
CA ALA A 194 -18.35 6.38 -3.81
C ALA A 194 -18.24 7.58 -4.76
N LEU A 195 -17.02 7.97 -5.15
CA LEU A 195 -16.76 9.15 -5.97
C LEU A 195 -16.28 8.80 -7.40
N CYS A 196 -15.90 7.54 -7.62
CA CYS A 196 -15.32 7.15 -8.89
C CYS A 196 -16.31 6.36 -9.75
N MET A 197 -16.70 6.96 -10.86
CA MET A 197 -17.53 6.32 -11.89
C MET A 197 -16.73 5.47 -12.88
N ALA A 198 -15.40 5.55 -12.85
CA ALA A 198 -14.49 4.78 -13.71
C ALA A 198 -14.19 3.39 -13.14
N ALA A 199 -15.18 2.72 -12.59
CA ALA A 199 -15.04 1.37 -12.04
C ALA A 199 -14.48 0.39 -13.07
N GLY A 200 -13.44 -0.36 -12.69
CA GLY A 200 -12.82 -1.36 -13.55
C GLY A 200 -12.01 -0.81 -14.72
N ASP A 201 -11.70 0.49 -14.76
CA ASP A 201 -10.79 1.04 -15.76
C ASP A 201 -9.35 0.66 -15.40
N ARG A 202 -8.79 -0.26 -16.18
CA ARG A 202 -7.37 -0.66 -16.03
C ARG A 202 -6.47 0.54 -16.30
N HIS A 203 -5.31 0.54 -15.62
CA HIS A 203 -4.29 1.58 -15.77
C HIS A 203 -4.79 2.99 -15.40
N THR A 204 -5.79 3.03 -14.52
CA THR A 204 -6.29 4.27 -13.92
C THR A 204 -6.19 4.18 -12.40
N ALA A 205 -5.87 5.31 -11.78
CA ALA A 205 -5.80 5.48 -10.35
C ALA A 205 -6.47 6.79 -9.92
N ALA A 206 -6.76 6.90 -8.64
CA ALA A 206 -7.35 8.10 -8.05
C ALA A 206 -6.53 8.60 -6.87
N LEU A 207 -6.43 9.92 -6.73
CA LEU A 207 -6.10 10.63 -5.51
C LEU A 207 -7.38 11.19 -4.92
N THR A 208 -7.70 10.86 -3.68
CA THR A 208 -8.82 11.43 -2.94
C THR A 208 -8.30 12.20 -1.73
N LEU A 209 -8.61 13.49 -1.67
CA LEU A 209 -8.34 14.37 -0.53
C LEU A 209 -9.59 14.44 0.33
N LEU A 210 -9.44 14.27 1.65
CA LEU A 210 -10.53 14.14 2.61
C LEU A 210 -10.37 15.18 3.73
N ASP A 211 -11.45 15.82 4.14
CA ASP A 211 -11.46 16.76 5.27
C ASP A 211 -11.55 16.08 6.66
N ALA A 212 -11.71 14.74 6.67
CA ALA A 212 -11.66 13.92 7.86
C ALA A 212 -10.89 12.62 7.57
N PRO A 213 -10.18 12.02 8.54
CA PRO A 213 -9.52 10.74 8.37
C PRO A 213 -10.55 9.62 8.24
N VAL A 214 -10.42 8.79 7.19
CA VAL A 214 -11.24 7.60 6.96
C VAL A 214 -10.50 6.31 7.31
N VAL A 215 -9.18 6.31 7.20
CA VAL A 215 -8.31 5.21 7.63
C VAL A 215 -7.92 5.45 9.08
N SER A 216 -8.84 5.16 9.99
CA SER A 216 -8.68 5.34 11.45
C SER A 216 -9.72 4.50 12.18
N PHE A 217 -9.37 3.95 13.36
CA PHE A 217 -10.32 3.29 14.26
C PHE A 217 -11.01 4.26 15.21
N GLU A 218 -10.64 5.53 15.20
CA GLU A 218 -11.22 6.50 16.11
C GLU A 218 -12.64 6.85 15.69
N SER A 219 -13.53 6.82 16.65
CA SER A 219 -14.88 7.31 16.48
C SER A 219 -14.83 8.80 16.15
N ARG A 220 -15.68 9.26 15.22
CA ARG A 220 -15.89 10.69 15.02
C ARG A 220 -16.29 11.31 16.35
N PRO A 221 -15.82 12.51 16.70
CA PRO A 221 -16.24 13.19 17.93
C PRO A 221 -17.76 13.17 18.06
N GLU A 222 -18.26 12.69 19.19
CA GLU A 222 -19.69 12.65 19.47
C GLU A 222 -20.32 14.02 19.21
N GLY A 223 -21.43 14.05 18.49
CA GLY A 223 -22.23 15.25 18.25
C GLY A 223 -21.90 16.07 17.00
N LYS A 224 -20.91 15.71 16.18
CA LYS A 224 -20.70 16.37 14.88
C LYS A 224 -21.38 15.59 13.75
N THR A 225 -22.61 16.00 13.41
CA THR A 225 -23.31 15.66 12.17
C THR A 225 -22.75 16.48 10.99
N ALA A 226 -21.43 16.57 10.86
CA ALA A 226 -20.82 17.30 9.76
C ALA A 226 -20.72 16.37 8.52
N PHE A 227 -21.04 16.92 7.37
CA PHE A 227 -20.75 16.27 6.09
C PHE A 227 -19.23 16.09 5.97
N MET A 228 -18.81 14.97 5.44
CA MET A 228 -17.43 14.79 5.00
C MET A 228 -17.30 15.30 3.57
N THR A 229 -16.27 16.11 3.32
CA THR A 229 -15.94 16.61 1.99
C THR A 229 -14.79 15.79 1.43
N ALA A 230 -14.94 15.38 0.18
CA ALA A 230 -13.89 14.72 -0.57
C ALA A 230 -13.68 15.38 -1.92
N SER A 231 -12.42 15.52 -2.32
CA SER A 231 -12.02 15.96 -3.66
C SER A 231 -11.23 14.85 -4.32
N GLN A 232 -11.63 14.44 -5.52
CA GLN A 232 -10.99 13.35 -6.25
C GLN A 232 -10.37 13.82 -7.56
N LEU A 233 -9.15 13.36 -7.83
CA LEU A 233 -8.42 13.55 -9.08
C LEU A 233 -8.05 12.18 -9.66
N LEU A 234 -8.46 11.94 -10.91
CA LEU A 234 -8.05 10.74 -11.64
C LEU A 234 -6.74 10.97 -12.39
N PHE A 235 -5.90 9.94 -12.42
CA PHE A 235 -4.69 9.92 -13.22
C PHE A 235 -4.47 8.51 -13.80
N ARG A 236 -3.69 8.46 -14.87
CA ARG A 236 -3.48 7.24 -15.66
C ARG A 236 -2.00 6.91 -15.75
N SER A 237 -1.72 5.75 -16.30
CA SER A 237 -0.36 5.42 -16.72
C SER A 237 0.22 6.51 -17.63
N GLY A 238 1.48 6.85 -17.36
CA GLY A 238 2.18 7.98 -17.98
C GLY A 238 2.00 9.32 -17.27
N ASP A 239 1.01 9.47 -16.39
CA ASP A 239 0.88 10.65 -15.52
C ASP A 239 1.81 10.55 -14.31
N GLU A 240 2.36 11.69 -13.89
CA GLU A 240 3.08 11.86 -12.63
C GLU A 240 2.34 12.86 -11.74
N LEU A 241 2.01 12.43 -10.52
CA LEU A 241 1.49 13.32 -9.48
C LEU A 241 2.58 13.68 -8.50
N SER A 242 2.66 14.97 -8.11
CA SER A 242 3.46 15.44 -6.99
C SER A 242 2.57 16.16 -5.99
N LEU A 243 2.66 15.77 -4.72
CA LEU A 243 2.04 16.44 -3.59
C LEU A 243 3.14 17.19 -2.83
N ARG A 244 2.93 18.48 -2.54
CA ARG A 244 3.91 19.35 -1.86
C ARG A 244 3.25 20.15 -0.75
N GLY A 245 4.05 20.58 0.22
CA GLY A 245 3.57 21.33 1.36
C GLY A 245 3.02 20.47 2.49
N LEU A 246 3.37 19.18 2.52
CA LEU A 246 3.02 18.27 3.61
C LEU A 246 3.74 18.64 4.90
N PHE A 247 3.07 18.46 6.04
CA PHE A 247 3.70 18.67 7.34
C PHE A 247 4.79 17.62 7.63
N PRO A 248 5.79 17.95 8.47
CA PRO A 248 6.88 17.03 8.84
C PRO A 248 6.42 15.78 9.58
N GLU A 249 5.24 15.83 10.20
CA GLU A 249 4.61 14.72 10.93
C GLU A 249 3.90 13.74 10.00
N VAL A 250 3.71 14.11 8.73
CA VAL A 250 3.03 13.25 7.76
C VAL A 250 3.95 12.12 7.32
N CYS A 251 3.40 10.93 7.33
CA CYS A 251 4.02 9.71 6.86
C CYS A 251 3.22 9.15 5.67
N LEU A 252 3.87 8.50 4.75
CA LEU A 252 3.21 7.66 3.76
C LEU A 252 3.01 6.27 4.37
N ALA A 253 1.79 5.77 4.34
CA ALA A 253 1.51 4.35 4.54
C ALA A 253 1.25 3.70 3.18
N ALA A 254 2.08 2.74 2.78
CA ALA A 254 1.87 1.94 1.58
C ALA A 254 1.47 0.53 2.02
N ASP A 255 0.23 0.14 1.74
CA ASP A 255 -0.34 -1.14 2.18
C ASP A 255 -0.07 -1.42 3.67
N GLY A 256 -0.22 -0.38 4.51
CA GLY A 256 0.01 -0.45 5.94
C GLY A 256 1.47 -0.34 6.40
N ASN A 257 2.44 -0.20 5.50
CA ASN A 257 3.85 0.03 5.85
C ASN A 257 4.18 1.52 5.91
N PRO A 258 4.79 2.03 7.00
CA PRO A 258 5.08 3.44 7.14
C PRO A 258 6.41 3.85 6.49
N PHE A 259 6.38 4.95 5.74
CA PHE A 259 7.55 5.58 5.12
C PHE A 259 7.59 7.07 5.48
N PRO A 260 8.56 7.51 6.29
CA PRO A 260 8.75 8.93 6.57
C PRO A 260 9.03 9.72 5.30
N LEU A 261 8.42 10.90 5.19
CA LEU A 261 8.66 11.81 4.09
C LEU A 261 9.70 12.86 4.50
N GLU A 262 10.72 12.98 3.67
CA GLU A 262 11.68 14.08 3.76
C GLU A 262 11.15 15.25 2.89
N ASN A 263 11.41 16.47 3.28
CA ASN A 263 11.08 17.70 2.51
C ASN A 263 9.58 17.92 2.23
N GLY A 264 8.67 17.29 2.97
CA GLY A 264 7.22 17.49 2.85
C GLY A 264 6.66 17.29 1.44
N SER A 265 7.19 16.32 0.71
CA SER A 265 6.77 16.04 -0.67
C SER A 265 6.66 14.55 -0.96
N LEU A 266 5.76 14.21 -1.88
CA LEU A 266 5.56 12.86 -2.41
C LEU A 266 5.32 12.94 -3.91
N SER A 267 5.99 12.08 -4.69
CA SER A 267 5.64 11.84 -6.10
C SER A 267 5.05 10.44 -6.24
N VAL A 268 4.01 10.32 -7.05
CA VAL A 268 3.31 9.06 -7.32
C VAL A 268 3.07 8.90 -8.80
N ARG A 269 3.29 7.69 -9.31
CA ARG A 269 2.90 7.30 -10.66
C ARG A 269 2.28 5.91 -10.66
N LEU A 270 1.45 5.62 -11.65
CA LEU A 270 0.93 4.29 -11.88
C LEU A 270 1.98 3.45 -12.64
N VAL A 271 2.23 2.25 -12.15
CA VAL A 271 3.03 1.22 -12.82
C VAL A 271 2.08 0.14 -13.31
N GLU A 272 1.96 0.03 -14.64
CA GLU A 272 1.14 -0.99 -15.28
C GLU A 272 1.72 -2.38 -15.07
N ASP A 273 0.84 -3.35 -14.83
CA ASP A 273 1.20 -4.77 -14.78
C ASP A 273 2.45 -5.03 -13.92
N ALA A 274 2.53 -4.39 -12.75
CA ALA A 274 3.73 -4.45 -11.89
C ALA A 274 4.05 -5.87 -11.44
N VAL A 275 3.02 -6.65 -11.13
CA VAL A 275 3.11 -8.07 -10.74
C VAL A 275 1.97 -8.86 -11.38
N MET A 276 2.05 -10.20 -11.29
CA MET A 276 0.93 -11.09 -11.58
C MET A 276 0.42 -11.71 -10.27
N VAL A 277 -0.87 -11.56 -10.01
CA VAL A 277 -1.53 -12.07 -8.81
C VAL A 277 -2.51 -13.18 -9.15
N TYR A 278 -2.83 -14.03 -8.17
CA TYR A 278 -3.81 -15.09 -8.34
C TYR A 278 -5.19 -14.49 -8.66
N GLU A 279 -5.82 -15.01 -9.72
CA GLU A 279 -7.16 -14.62 -10.12
C GLU A 279 -8.20 -15.37 -9.26
N ARG A 280 -8.90 -14.64 -8.39
CA ARG A 280 -10.07 -15.19 -7.70
C ARG A 280 -11.19 -15.42 -8.72
N ARG A 281 -11.71 -16.63 -8.81
CA ARG A 281 -12.85 -17.00 -9.67
C ARG A 281 -14.14 -17.04 -8.87
#